data_e3cfcd11dcb8979b4c991d7dfd73119e
#
_entry.id   e3cfcd11dcb8979b4c991d7dfd73119e
#
_cell.length_a   1.000
_cell.length_b   1.000
_cell.length_c   1.000
_cell.angle_alpha   90.00
_cell.angle_beta   90.00
_cell.angle_gamma   90.00
#
_symmetry.space_group_name_H-M   'P 1'
#
loop_
_entity.id
_entity.type
_entity.pdbx_description
1 polymer ?
#
loop_
_entity_poly.entity_id
_entity_poly.type
_entity_poly.pdbx_seq_one_letter_code
_entity_poly.pdbx_strand_id
1 'polypeptide(L)'
;MHSERLKRTMILLTQFFKIGLFTFGGGWSIVTQMQNEFVDKRRWVTEEELLDMVSVGRSLPGIMIANISVLFGYRVGKMGGVFAALIGLSLPSILVLTVVTYFYDAFKDHPLIARAMAGVRAAVAPIILAAALKLRAAALALHWYNPLVWLA
;
A
#
# COMPACT_ATOMS: atom_id res chain seq x y z
N MET A 1 31.00 -9.16 4.49
CA MET A 1 29.70 -8.81 5.15
C MET A 1 29.11 -7.48 4.70
N HIS A 2 29.88 -6.42 4.50
CA HIS A 2 29.34 -5.09 4.10
C HIS A 2 28.82 -5.08 2.65
N SER A 3 29.51 -5.73 1.73
CA SER A 3 29.13 -5.84 0.30
C SER A 3 27.80 -6.57 0.08
N GLU A 4 27.52 -7.63 0.83
CA GLU A 4 26.27 -8.38 0.71
C GLU A 4 25.05 -7.60 1.23
N ARG A 5 25.23 -6.83 2.30
CA ARG A 5 24.17 -5.94 2.81
C ARG A 5 23.85 -4.83 1.81
N LEU A 6 24.87 -4.25 1.18
CA LEU A 6 24.67 -3.20 0.18
C LEU A 6 23.93 -3.73 -1.04
N LYS A 7 24.28 -4.92 -1.52
CA LYS A 7 23.56 -5.60 -2.62
C LYS A 7 22.08 -5.82 -2.26
N ARG A 8 21.78 -6.34 -1.05
CA ARG A 8 20.40 -6.55 -0.61
C ARG A 8 19.61 -5.24 -0.52
N THR A 9 20.23 -4.18 -0.02
CA THR A 9 19.63 -2.84 0.06
C THR A 9 19.29 -2.29 -1.32
N MET A 10 20.18 -2.43 -2.30
CA MET A 10 19.93 -2.03 -3.68
C MET A 10 18.81 -2.85 -4.33
N ILE A 11 18.77 -4.15 -4.07
CA ILE A 11 17.69 -5.01 -4.54
C ILE A 11 16.36 -4.59 -3.89
N LEU A 12 16.33 -4.29 -2.59
CA LEU A 12 15.14 -3.77 -1.91
C LEU A 12 14.62 -2.51 -2.60
N LEU A 13 15.49 -1.53 -2.82
CA LEU A 13 15.13 -0.28 -3.47
C LEU A 13 14.50 -0.51 -4.85
N THR A 14 15.14 -1.33 -5.68
CA THR A 14 14.66 -1.60 -7.05
C THR A 14 13.37 -2.42 -7.06
N GLN A 15 13.21 -3.38 -6.17
CA GLN A 15 11.99 -4.19 -6.11
C GLN A 15 10.81 -3.39 -5.54
N PHE A 16 11.02 -2.63 -4.45
CA PHE A 16 9.96 -1.75 -3.94
C PHE A 16 9.59 -0.65 -4.92
N PHE A 17 10.54 -0.14 -5.72
CA PHE A 17 10.23 0.78 -6.81
C PHE A 17 9.32 0.13 -7.87
N LYS A 18 9.64 -1.08 -8.32
CA LYS A 18 8.80 -1.82 -9.27
C LYS A 18 7.42 -2.13 -8.68
N ILE A 19 7.37 -2.59 -7.44
CA ILE A 19 6.13 -2.86 -6.74
C ILE A 19 5.28 -1.57 -6.65
N GLY A 20 5.88 -0.45 -6.23
CA GLY A 20 5.19 0.84 -6.14
C GLY A 20 4.69 1.37 -7.47
N LEU A 21 5.42 1.12 -8.57
CA LEU A 21 5.05 1.59 -9.91
C LEU A 21 3.94 0.74 -10.57
N PHE A 22 4.02 -0.58 -10.42
CA PHE A 22 3.16 -1.52 -11.16
C PHE A 22 2.01 -2.09 -10.32
N THR A 23 1.87 -1.71 -9.05
CA THR A 23 0.79 -2.23 -8.22
C THR A 23 -0.44 -1.35 -8.31
N PHE A 24 -1.46 -1.87 -8.97
CA PHE A 24 -2.81 -1.32 -8.97
C PHE A 24 -3.69 -2.18 -8.05
N GLY A 25 -4.41 -1.59 -7.10
CA GLY A 25 -5.37 -2.33 -6.28
C GLY A 25 -5.19 -2.26 -4.76
N GLY A 26 -4.31 -1.39 -4.26
CA GLY A 26 -4.18 -1.10 -2.83
C GLY A 26 -3.17 -1.98 -2.09
N GLY A 27 -3.14 -1.84 -0.77
CA GLY A 27 -2.08 -2.41 0.08
C GLY A 27 -1.95 -3.93 0.03
N TRP A 28 -3.04 -4.66 -0.15
CA TRP A 28 -3.02 -6.12 -0.26
C TRP A 28 -2.32 -6.62 -1.52
N SER A 29 -2.50 -5.93 -2.66
CA SER A 29 -1.80 -6.26 -3.89
C SER A 29 -0.28 -6.12 -3.73
N ILE A 30 0.16 -5.16 -2.92
CA ILE A 30 1.59 -4.97 -2.61
C ILE A 30 2.09 -6.14 -1.74
N VAL A 31 1.32 -6.55 -0.73
CA VAL A 31 1.67 -7.71 0.12
C VAL A 31 1.83 -8.98 -0.73
N THR A 32 0.90 -9.23 -1.65
CA THR A 32 1.00 -10.38 -2.57
C THR A 32 2.25 -10.31 -3.45
N GLN A 33 2.62 -9.13 -3.94
CA GLN A 33 3.86 -8.99 -4.71
C GLN A 33 5.12 -9.16 -3.84
N MET A 34 5.07 -8.69 -2.58
CA MET A 34 6.15 -8.96 -1.62
C MET A 34 6.31 -10.45 -1.35
N GLN A 35 5.19 -11.18 -1.19
CA GLN A 35 5.22 -12.64 -1.04
C GLN A 35 5.87 -13.31 -2.25
N ASN A 36 5.39 -13.04 -3.46
CA ASN A 36 5.94 -13.61 -4.69
C ASN A 36 7.44 -13.32 -4.87
N GLU A 37 7.89 -12.10 -4.57
CA GLU A 37 9.28 -11.70 -4.81
C GLU A 37 10.22 -12.14 -3.69
N PHE A 38 9.83 -11.99 -2.42
CA PHE A 38 10.75 -12.15 -1.29
C PHE A 38 10.60 -13.47 -0.55
N VAL A 39 9.42 -14.09 -0.59
CA VAL A 39 9.19 -15.43 -0.02
C VAL A 39 9.47 -16.48 -1.09
N ASP A 40 8.73 -16.46 -2.20
CA ASP A 40 8.74 -17.55 -3.18
C ASP A 40 10.03 -17.56 -4.01
N LYS A 41 10.41 -16.41 -4.61
CA LYS A 41 11.57 -16.33 -5.51
C LYS A 41 12.90 -16.21 -4.75
N ARG A 42 13.00 -15.29 -3.79
CA ARG A 42 14.28 -14.97 -3.13
C ARG A 42 14.50 -15.72 -1.83
N ARG A 43 13.42 -16.19 -1.19
CA ARG A 43 13.46 -16.91 0.09
C ARG A 43 14.21 -16.13 1.18
N TRP A 44 14.00 -14.81 1.23
CA TRP A 44 14.66 -13.96 2.23
C TRP A 44 13.93 -13.97 3.57
N VAL A 45 12.63 -14.24 3.52
CA VAL A 45 11.75 -14.41 4.69
C VAL A 45 10.81 -15.57 4.42
N THR A 46 10.25 -16.13 5.47
CA THR A 46 9.19 -17.14 5.37
C THR A 46 7.83 -16.45 5.18
N GLU A 47 6.83 -17.23 4.75
CA GLU A 47 5.46 -16.74 4.66
C GLU A 47 4.94 -16.29 6.03
N GLU A 48 5.22 -17.06 7.08
CA GLU A 48 4.85 -16.74 8.47
C GLU A 48 5.47 -15.40 8.91
N GLU A 49 6.77 -15.20 8.67
CA GLU A 49 7.46 -13.94 8.99
C GLU A 49 6.81 -12.75 8.26
N LEU A 50 6.42 -12.92 6.99
CA LEU A 50 5.73 -11.85 6.25
C LEU A 50 4.35 -11.56 6.83
N LEU A 51 3.56 -12.58 7.16
CA LEU A 51 2.24 -12.43 7.77
C LEU A 51 2.31 -11.77 9.15
N ASP A 52 3.32 -12.08 9.94
CA ASP A 52 3.57 -11.40 11.22
C ASP A 52 3.84 -9.91 11.01
N MET A 53 4.69 -9.55 10.04
CA MET A 53 4.95 -8.14 9.70
C MET A 53 3.68 -7.44 9.20
N VAL A 54 2.81 -8.13 8.44
CA VAL A 54 1.51 -7.61 7.99
C VAL A 54 0.61 -7.35 9.20
N SER A 55 0.54 -8.28 10.14
CA SER A 55 -0.29 -8.16 11.34
C SER A 55 0.14 -6.98 12.22
N VAL A 56 1.44 -6.85 12.46
CA VAL A 56 2.01 -5.71 13.21
C VAL A 56 1.82 -4.40 12.44
N GLY A 57 2.11 -4.39 11.13
CA GLY A 57 1.99 -3.20 10.30
C GLY A 57 0.56 -2.65 10.20
N ARG A 58 -0.44 -3.53 10.30
CA ARG A 58 -1.86 -3.15 10.38
C ARG A 58 -2.27 -2.57 11.72
N SER A 59 -1.61 -2.97 12.79
CA SER A 59 -1.89 -2.48 14.15
C SER A 59 -1.31 -1.10 14.42
N LEU A 60 -0.34 -0.67 13.61
CA LEU A 60 0.30 0.63 13.73
C LEU A 60 -0.52 1.72 13.01
N PRO A 61 -0.59 2.95 13.58
CA PRO A 61 -1.23 4.06 12.89
C PRO A 61 -0.47 4.44 11.62
N GLY A 62 -1.20 4.92 10.59
CA GLY A 62 -0.62 5.35 9.33
C GLY A 62 -0.92 4.41 8.16
N ILE A 63 -0.10 4.50 7.11
CA ILE A 63 -0.27 3.71 5.89
C ILE A 63 0.26 2.30 6.14
N MET A 64 -0.63 1.31 6.15
CA MET A 64 -0.32 -0.10 6.40
C MET A 64 0.93 -0.58 5.63
N ILE A 65 0.99 -0.30 4.34
CA ILE A 65 2.07 -0.80 3.50
C ILE A 65 3.42 -0.14 3.80
N ALA A 66 3.42 1.14 4.20
CA ALA A 66 4.64 1.81 4.64
C ALA A 66 5.17 1.16 5.93
N ASN A 67 4.29 0.88 6.89
CA ASN A 67 4.65 0.19 8.13
C ASN A 67 5.24 -1.19 7.86
N ILE A 68 4.60 -2.00 6.99
CA ILE A 68 5.12 -3.31 6.58
C ILE A 68 6.47 -3.17 5.88
N SER A 69 6.63 -2.19 5.00
CA SER A 69 7.89 -1.95 4.29
C SER A 69 9.04 -1.58 5.22
N VAL A 70 8.76 -0.82 6.29
CA VAL A 70 9.72 -0.50 7.34
C VAL A 70 10.17 -1.76 8.08
N LEU A 71 9.22 -2.56 8.55
CA LEU A 71 9.50 -3.81 9.26
C LEU A 71 10.31 -4.79 8.39
N PHE A 72 9.87 -4.97 7.16
CA PHE A 72 10.54 -5.81 6.17
C PHE A 72 11.95 -5.30 5.84
N GLY A 73 12.08 -4.02 5.55
CA GLY A 73 13.36 -3.37 5.26
C GLY A 73 14.36 -3.54 6.40
N TYR A 74 13.89 -3.36 7.64
CA TYR A 74 14.71 -3.58 8.83
C TYR A 74 15.14 -5.03 8.99
N ARG A 75 14.25 -5.98 8.75
CA ARG A 75 14.53 -7.42 8.85
C ARG A 75 15.62 -7.83 7.87
N VAL A 76 15.61 -7.31 6.64
CA VAL A 76 16.53 -7.72 5.56
C VAL A 76 17.82 -6.90 5.54
N GLY A 77 17.76 -5.59 5.74
CA GLY A 77 18.89 -4.68 5.53
C GLY A 77 19.17 -3.71 6.70
N LYS A 78 18.52 -3.92 7.88
CA LYS A 78 18.60 -3.00 9.02
C LYS A 78 18.18 -1.59 8.60
N MET A 79 18.76 -0.53 9.14
CA MET A 79 18.40 0.86 8.82
C MET A 79 18.56 1.19 7.32
N GLY A 80 19.58 0.67 6.64
CA GLY A 80 19.74 0.84 5.20
C GLY A 80 18.60 0.23 4.40
N GLY A 81 18.10 -0.94 4.83
CA GLY A 81 16.94 -1.59 4.24
C GLY A 81 15.63 -0.80 4.45
N VAL A 82 15.46 -0.17 5.61
CA VAL A 82 14.30 0.69 5.90
C VAL A 82 14.23 1.86 4.91
N PHE A 83 15.33 2.61 4.78
CA PHE A 83 15.37 3.74 3.85
C PHE A 83 15.18 3.30 2.39
N ALA A 84 15.81 2.19 2.00
CA ALA A 84 15.66 1.66 0.64
C ALA A 84 14.22 1.24 0.33
N ALA A 85 13.54 0.58 1.25
CA ALA A 85 12.16 0.15 1.08
C ALA A 85 11.20 1.35 1.01
N LEU A 86 11.33 2.33 1.92
CA LEU A 86 10.49 3.53 1.92
C LEU A 86 10.71 4.39 0.68
N ILE A 87 11.96 4.67 0.33
CA ILE A 87 12.29 5.47 -0.85
C ILE A 87 11.81 4.74 -2.11
N GLY A 88 12.09 3.45 -2.22
CA GLY A 88 11.65 2.63 -3.35
C GLY A 88 10.13 2.65 -3.53
N LEU A 89 9.38 2.53 -2.45
CA LEU A 89 7.91 2.55 -2.49
C LEU A 89 7.33 3.94 -2.83
N SER A 90 7.93 5.01 -2.29
CA SER A 90 7.39 6.37 -2.43
C SER A 90 7.82 7.05 -3.73
N LEU A 91 9.01 6.75 -4.23
CA LEU A 91 9.62 7.43 -5.37
C LEU A 91 8.79 7.35 -6.65
N PRO A 92 8.22 6.18 -7.05
CA PRO A 92 7.36 6.12 -8.24
C PRO A 92 6.12 7.01 -8.12
N SER A 93 5.48 7.03 -6.95
CA SER A 93 4.30 7.88 -6.72
C SER A 93 4.65 9.37 -6.82
N ILE A 94 5.78 9.78 -6.26
CA ILE A 94 6.27 11.16 -6.35
C ILE A 94 6.55 11.52 -7.82
N LEU A 95 7.25 10.66 -8.55
CA LEU A 95 7.58 10.91 -9.98
C LEU A 95 6.30 11.05 -10.82
N VAL A 96 5.36 10.11 -10.68
CA VAL A 96 4.10 10.15 -11.45
C VAL A 96 3.32 11.43 -11.13
N LEU A 97 3.16 11.77 -9.85
CA LEU A 97 2.45 12.97 -9.43
C LEU A 97 3.16 14.24 -9.91
N THR A 98 4.48 14.29 -9.85
CA THR A 98 5.26 15.44 -10.36
C THR A 98 5.04 15.64 -11.84
N VAL A 99 5.11 14.56 -12.64
CA VAL A 99 4.84 14.61 -14.08
C VAL A 99 3.41 15.07 -14.35
N VAL A 100 2.42 14.46 -13.67
CA VAL A 100 1.01 14.85 -13.84
C VAL A 100 0.81 16.33 -13.49
N THR A 101 1.37 16.80 -12.37
CA THR A 101 1.25 18.20 -11.96
C THR A 101 1.89 19.16 -12.95
N TYR A 102 3.07 18.82 -13.47
CA TYR A 102 3.75 19.64 -14.45
C TYR A 102 2.94 19.83 -15.75
N PHE A 103 2.31 18.77 -16.22
CA PHE A 103 1.47 18.83 -17.42
C PHE A 103 0.04 19.26 -17.14
N TYR A 104 -0.38 19.31 -15.86
CA TYR A 104 -1.76 19.62 -15.49
C TYR A 104 -2.25 20.95 -16.04
N ASP A 105 -1.43 21.99 -15.98
CA ASP A 105 -1.77 23.32 -16.48
C ASP A 105 -2.00 23.36 -18.00
N ALA A 106 -1.36 22.45 -18.74
CA ALA A 106 -1.52 22.37 -20.20
C ALA A 106 -2.85 21.71 -20.63
N PHE A 107 -3.43 20.84 -19.78
CA PHE A 107 -4.64 20.10 -20.18
C PHE A 107 -5.86 20.28 -19.26
N LYS A 108 -5.71 20.97 -18.11
CA LYS A 108 -6.84 21.19 -17.18
C LYS A 108 -8.04 21.89 -17.80
N ASP A 109 -7.76 22.81 -18.75
CA ASP A 109 -8.77 23.62 -19.44
C ASP A 109 -9.35 22.94 -20.70
N HIS A 110 -8.84 21.75 -21.04
CA HIS A 110 -9.36 21.00 -22.17
C HIS A 110 -10.77 20.47 -21.86
N PRO A 111 -11.79 20.75 -22.69
CA PRO A 111 -13.19 20.49 -22.36
C PRO A 111 -13.50 19.01 -22.13
N LEU A 112 -12.77 18.11 -22.78
CA LEU A 112 -12.92 16.66 -22.57
C LEU A 112 -12.43 16.24 -21.19
N ILE A 113 -11.31 16.78 -20.73
CA ILE A 113 -10.71 16.49 -19.41
C ILE A 113 -11.58 17.08 -18.31
N ALA A 114 -12.06 18.31 -18.48
CA ALA A 114 -12.95 18.95 -17.54
C ALA A 114 -14.25 18.12 -17.34
N ARG A 115 -14.84 17.61 -18.43
CA ARG A 115 -16.03 16.72 -18.37
C ARG A 115 -15.71 15.40 -17.70
N ALA A 116 -14.58 14.76 -18.01
CA ALA A 116 -14.16 13.52 -17.37
C ALA A 116 -13.95 13.70 -15.85
N MET A 117 -13.28 14.79 -15.45
CA MET A 117 -13.06 15.11 -14.03
C MET A 117 -14.37 15.45 -13.31
N ALA A 118 -15.32 16.11 -13.96
CA ALA A 118 -16.64 16.34 -13.40
C ALA A 118 -17.39 15.01 -13.16
N GLY A 119 -17.30 14.07 -14.09
CA GLY A 119 -17.88 12.72 -13.94
C GLY A 119 -17.26 11.95 -12.77
N VAL A 120 -15.92 11.98 -12.64
CA VAL A 120 -15.21 11.34 -11.51
C VAL A 120 -15.65 11.97 -10.18
N ARG A 121 -15.70 13.30 -10.09
CA ARG A 121 -16.17 14.00 -8.87
C ARG A 121 -17.60 13.63 -8.50
N ALA A 122 -18.49 13.55 -9.49
CA ALA A 122 -19.88 13.16 -9.27
C ALA A 122 -20.02 11.70 -8.78
N ALA A 123 -19.13 10.80 -9.21
CA ALA A 123 -19.14 9.40 -8.82
C ALA A 123 -18.61 9.15 -7.39
N VAL A 124 -17.72 10.00 -6.88
CA VAL A 124 -17.11 9.82 -5.56
C VAL A 124 -18.13 9.84 -4.42
N ALA A 125 -19.03 10.79 -4.43
CA ALA A 125 -20.04 10.94 -3.36
C ALA A 125 -20.95 9.70 -3.21
N PRO A 126 -21.58 9.16 -4.27
CA PRO A 126 -22.38 7.95 -4.16
C PRO A 126 -21.58 6.70 -3.80
N ILE A 127 -20.32 6.60 -4.21
CA ILE A 127 -19.44 5.48 -3.82
C ILE A 127 -19.17 5.50 -2.32
N ILE A 128 -18.83 6.67 -1.77
CA ILE A 128 -18.61 6.83 -0.32
C ILE A 128 -19.91 6.53 0.44
N LEU A 129 -21.05 7.05 -0.03
CA LEU A 129 -22.33 6.79 0.60
C LEU A 129 -22.70 5.30 0.57
N ALA A 130 -22.51 4.63 -0.57
CA ALA A 130 -22.76 3.20 -0.70
C ALA A 130 -21.85 2.38 0.24
N ALA A 131 -20.58 2.74 0.38
CA ALA A 131 -19.65 2.10 1.32
C ALA A 131 -20.10 2.32 2.77
N ALA A 132 -20.49 3.53 3.14
CA ALA A 132 -20.98 3.85 4.48
C ALA A 132 -22.27 3.07 4.83
N LEU A 133 -23.21 2.97 3.88
CA LEU A 133 -24.45 2.19 4.07
C LEU A 133 -24.16 0.69 4.23
N LYS A 134 -23.22 0.13 3.46
CA LYS A 134 -22.78 -1.27 3.63
C LYS A 134 -22.14 -1.52 4.99
N LEU A 135 -21.27 -0.61 5.44
CA LEU A 135 -20.65 -0.72 6.76
C LEU A 135 -21.69 -0.61 7.88
N ARG A 136 -22.66 0.32 7.75
CA ARG A 136 -23.77 0.42 8.69
C ARG A 136 -24.59 -0.88 8.75
N ALA A 137 -24.94 -1.46 7.61
CA ALA A 137 -25.69 -2.70 7.53
C ALA A 137 -24.92 -3.85 8.19
N ALA A 138 -23.59 -3.95 7.94
CA ALA A 138 -22.73 -4.94 8.57
C ALA A 138 -22.63 -4.75 10.09
N ALA A 139 -22.48 -3.50 10.55
CA ALA A 139 -22.42 -3.18 11.98
C ALA A 139 -23.73 -3.49 12.70
N LEU A 140 -24.86 -3.20 12.09
CA LEU A 140 -26.19 -3.53 12.64
C LEU A 140 -26.42 -5.05 12.67
N ALA A 141 -26.00 -5.78 11.65
CA ALA A 141 -26.09 -7.23 11.62
C ALA A 141 -25.25 -7.88 12.72
N LEU A 142 -24.04 -7.38 12.97
CA LEU A 142 -23.19 -7.85 14.08
C LEU A 142 -23.82 -7.58 15.45
N HIS A 143 -24.44 -6.43 15.62
CA HIS A 143 -25.10 -6.06 16.88
C HIS A 143 -26.33 -6.93 17.16
N TRP A 144 -27.09 -7.32 16.12
CA TRP A 144 -28.25 -8.17 16.26
C TRP A 144 -27.93 -9.65 16.52
N TYR A 145 -26.77 -10.14 16.02
CA TYR A 145 -26.39 -11.56 16.13
C TYR A 145 -25.61 -11.92 17.41
N ASN A 146 -25.27 -10.97 18.26
CA ASN A 146 -24.40 -11.27 19.40
C ASN A 146 -24.96 -10.83 20.75
N PRO A 147 -26.10 -11.42 21.25
CA PRO A 147 -26.56 -11.21 22.61
C PRO A 147 -25.58 -11.77 23.67
N LEU A 148 -24.63 -12.64 23.26
CA LEU A 148 -23.64 -13.27 24.15
C LEU A 148 -22.50 -12.32 24.57
N VAL A 149 -22.25 -11.22 23.87
CA VAL A 149 -21.23 -10.22 24.25
C VAL A 149 -21.65 -9.39 25.49
N TRP A 150 -22.93 -9.36 25.84
CA TRP A 150 -23.45 -8.64 27.01
C TRP A 150 -23.57 -9.50 28.26
N LEU A 151 -23.24 -10.80 28.19
CA LEU A 151 -23.32 -11.74 29.30
C LEU A 151 -21.96 -12.19 29.85
N ALA A 152 -20.86 -11.66 29.31
CA ALA A 152 -19.47 -11.85 29.77
C ALA A 152 -18.89 -10.52 30.29
#